data_e84f7931ff2cf6631c192194b0ff8cbd
#
_entry.id   e84f7931ff2cf6631c192194b0ff8cbd
#
_cell.length_a   1.000
_cell.length_b   1.000
_cell.length_c   1.000
_cell.angle_alpha   90.00
_cell.angle_beta   90.00
_cell.angle_gamma   90.00
#
_symmetry.space_group_name_H-M   'P 1'
#
loop_
_entity.id
_entity.type
_entity.pdbx_description
1 polymer ?
#
loop_
_entity_poly.entity_id
_entity_poly.type
_entity_poly.pdbx_seq_one_letter_code
_entity_poly.pdbx_strand_id
1 'polypeptide(L)'
;MTRFMKLFLSFAVVSCHYGEGQELQVSYTTELQSDFKQGNNWVNLLRLDFTHSLGKHTTLQAATISTARTRPESLADDFQTFSNIEEENHPLALATLGVQQQFGHSSLFFGIRNLNEDYFTSPVTSLFTNSSCGIFPTLSADYQIANYPVASVGLHYELQFTRWSLQASVYNGKGYYRFSGKENVFRFCPQSDGILSITSLNYQQHGSNYHVGFALHSGMYMDYEEGTPEKTKKERRKIIWGYAEQRLAPGLHALLQGSFQSGTSRGCKSYAGTGLTWQCGKTEGGLFTDYARFSPSYEWASEFTWKIPFSGNGFIQPTLHFIQQAGAHYLIGLLRFSYVLPTT
;
A
#
# COMPACT_ATOMS: atom_id res chain seq x y z
N MET A 1 -11.67 -5.72 27.92
CA MET A 1 -10.58 -4.74 27.68
C MET A 1 -9.27 -5.45 27.95
N THR A 2 -8.71 -6.04 26.92
CA THR A 2 -7.56 -6.95 26.96
C THR A 2 -6.25 -6.22 27.28
N ARG A 3 -5.25 -6.94 27.80
CA ARG A 3 -3.91 -6.44 28.13
C ARG A 3 -3.23 -5.65 26.97
N PHE A 4 -3.61 -5.89 25.74
CA PHE A 4 -3.15 -5.17 24.55
C PHE A 4 -3.56 -3.69 24.54
N MET A 5 -4.79 -3.37 24.92
CA MET A 5 -5.26 -1.98 24.93
C MET A 5 -4.56 -1.12 26.01
N LYS A 6 -4.11 -1.74 27.10
CA LYS A 6 -3.32 -1.05 28.13
C LYS A 6 -1.88 -0.78 27.68
N LEU A 7 -1.31 -1.62 26.81
CA LEU A 7 0.02 -1.41 26.23
C LEU A 7 0.01 -0.23 25.24
N PHE A 8 -1.05 -0.10 24.44
CA PHE A 8 -1.20 1.00 23.47
C PHE A 8 -1.37 2.36 24.15
N LEU A 9 -2.11 2.44 25.24
CA LEU A 9 -2.30 3.69 26.00
C LEU A 9 -1.06 4.13 26.80
N SER A 10 -0.15 3.20 27.13
CA SER A 10 1.07 3.52 27.89
C SER A 10 2.21 4.05 27.01
N PHE A 11 2.15 3.90 25.69
CA PHE A 11 3.14 4.45 24.76
C PHE A 11 2.95 5.95 24.43
N ALA A 12 1.83 6.52 24.81
CA ALA A 12 1.46 7.91 24.47
C ALA A 12 2.21 9.01 25.26
N VAL A 13 3.17 8.65 26.11
CA VAL A 13 3.96 9.63 26.89
C VAL A 13 5.43 9.25 26.91
N VAL A 14 6.04 9.16 25.74
CA VAL A 14 7.52 9.23 25.67
C VAL A 14 7.84 10.56 24.99
N SER A 15 8.05 11.59 25.81
CA SER A 15 8.75 12.80 25.38
C SER A 15 10.23 12.43 25.19
N CYS A 16 10.57 11.96 24.01
CA CYS A 16 11.96 11.73 23.64
C CYS A 16 12.57 13.10 23.29
N HIS A 17 13.57 13.51 24.06
CA HIS A 17 14.45 14.60 23.63
C HIS A 17 15.35 14.01 22.53
N TYR A 18 15.13 14.45 21.29
CA TYR A 18 15.97 14.06 20.16
C TYR A 18 17.12 15.05 20.00
N GLY A 19 18.29 14.52 19.61
CA GLY A 19 19.41 15.34 19.16
C GLY A 19 19.11 16.05 17.84
N GLU A 20 19.84 17.08 17.50
CA GLU A 20 19.72 17.77 16.22
C GLU A 20 19.80 16.77 15.05
N GLY A 21 18.84 16.83 14.10
CA GLY A 21 18.78 15.97 12.92
C GLY A 21 18.07 14.63 13.09
N GLN A 22 17.35 14.42 14.19
CA GLN A 22 16.49 13.24 14.42
C GLN A 22 15.02 13.63 14.39
N GLU A 23 14.20 12.80 13.76
CA GLU A 23 12.75 12.95 13.71
C GLU A 23 12.09 11.61 13.98
N LEU A 24 11.09 11.60 14.87
CA LEU A 24 10.22 10.44 15.10
C LEU A 24 8.78 10.85 14.87
N GLN A 25 8.10 10.19 13.96
CA GLN A 25 6.67 10.35 13.73
C GLN A 25 5.94 9.08 14.18
N VAL A 26 4.83 9.27 14.89
CA VAL A 26 3.93 8.18 15.30
C VAL A 26 2.59 8.42 14.65
N SER A 27 2.09 7.44 13.90
CA SER A 27 0.75 7.49 13.32
C SER A 27 -0.07 6.29 13.77
N TYR A 28 -1.35 6.54 14.05
CA TYR A 28 -2.31 5.52 14.43
C TYR A 28 -3.55 5.65 13.57
N THR A 29 -3.93 4.54 12.93
CA THR A 29 -5.16 4.43 12.15
C THR A 29 -5.97 3.25 12.67
N THR A 30 -7.27 3.46 12.86
CA THR A 30 -8.20 2.40 13.29
C THR A 30 -9.47 2.45 12.46
N GLU A 31 -10.08 1.29 12.25
CA GLU A 31 -11.33 1.13 11.51
C GLU A 31 -12.32 0.28 12.28
N LEU A 32 -13.56 0.75 12.30
CA LEU A 32 -14.72 -0.05 12.63
C LEU A 32 -15.41 -0.45 11.33
N GLN A 33 -15.46 -1.74 11.04
CA GLN A 33 -16.02 -2.30 9.82
C GLN A 33 -17.30 -3.09 10.15
N SER A 34 -18.30 -3.07 9.27
CA SER A 34 -19.55 -3.82 9.43
C SER A 34 -20.12 -4.28 8.09
N ASP A 35 -20.63 -5.51 8.03
CA ASP A 35 -21.38 -6.03 6.89
C ASP A 35 -22.89 -5.72 6.97
N PHE A 36 -23.30 -4.91 7.93
CA PHE A 36 -24.70 -4.54 8.25
C PHE A 36 -25.64 -5.73 8.55
N LYS A 37 -25.08 -6.93 8.77
CA LYS A 37 -25.83 -8.14 9.15
C LYS A 37 -25.45 -8.54 10.56
N GLN A 38 -24.35 -9.27 10.72
CA GLN A 38 -23.88 -9.75 12.03
C GLN A 38 -22.35 -9.61 12.18
N GLY A 39 -21.65 -9.28 11.09
CA GLY A 39 -20.20 -9.16 11.06
C GLY A 39 -19.77 -7.75 11.45
N ASN A 40 -18.91 -7.66 12.46
CA ASN A 40 -18.18 -6.45 12.80
C ASN A 40 -16.72 -6.80 12.99
N ASN A 41 -15.82 -5.94 12.52
CA ASN A 41 -14.40 -6.09 12.70
C ASN A 41 -13.80 -4.76 13.19
N TRP A 42 -12.83 -4.84 14.06
CA TRP A 42 -12.05 -3.68 14.50
C TRP A 42 -10.60 -3.88 14.09
N VAL A 43 -10.15 -3.05 13.16
CA VAL A 43 -8.82 -3.10 12.56
C VAL A 43 -7.98 -1.94 13.09
N ASN A 44 -6.72 -2.18 13.35
CA ASN A 44 -5.80 -1.20 13.92
C ASN A 44 -4.44 -1.28 13.22
N LEU A 45 -3.86 -0.13 12.94
CA LEU A 45 -2.52 0.05 12.42
C LEU A 45 -1.80 1.12 13.26
N LEU A 46 -0.68 0.73 13.86
CA LEU A 46 0.28 1.66 14.44
C LEU A 46 1.53 1.68 13.56
N ARG A 47 1.98 2.87 13.19
CA ARG A 47 3.22 3.06 12.44
C ARG A 47 4.15 4.02 13.20
N LEU A 48 5.42 3.66 13.27
CA LEU A 48 6.50 4.48 13.81
C LEU A 48 7.49 4.74 12.68
N ASP A 49 7.73 5.99 12.34
CA ASP A 49 8.72 6.41 11.38
C ASP A 49 9.84 7.15 12.10
N PHE A 50 11.07 6.77 11.82
CA PHE A 50 12.26 7.39 12.35
C PHE A 50 13.19 7.78 11.22
N THR A 51 13.67 9.02 11.24
CA THR A 51 14.70 9.52 10.36
C THR A 51 15.86 10.13 11.16
N HIS A 52 17.09 9.91 10.69
CA HIS A 52 18.28 10.49 11.27
C HIS A 52 19.27 10.93 10.20
N SER A 53 19.63 12.21 10.22
CA SER A 53 20.63 12.76 9.31
C SER A 53 22.04 12.34 9.73
N LEU A 54 22.68 11.48 8.93
CA LEU A 54 24.07 11.05 9.11
C LEU A 54 25.07 12.07 8.54
N GLY A 55 24.57 13.04 7.78
CA GLY A 55 25.35 14.09 7.13
C GLY A 55 24.47 14.94 6.23
N LYS A 56 25.07 15.86 5.46
CA LYS A 56 24.31 16.81 4.62
C LYS A 56 23.46 16.13 3.51
N HIS A 57 23.83 14.93 3.10
CA HIS A 57 23.23 14.24 1.97
C HIS A 57 22.88 12.79 2.27
N THR A 58 23.08 12.33 3.50
CA THR A 58 22.88 10.94 3.91
C THR A 58 21.89 10.88 5.06
N THR A 59 20.85 10.08 4.92
CA THR A 59 19.79 9.91 5.93
C THR A 59 19.58 8.42 6.21
N LEU A 60 19.59 8.05 7.47
CA LEU A 60 19.09 6.77 7.95
C LEU A 60 17.57 6.86 8.08
N GLN A 61 16.87 5.88 7.53
CA GLN A 61 15.42 5.75 7.64
C GLN A 61 15.06 4.41 8.26
N ALA A 62 14.13 4.43 9.19
CA ALA A 62 13.53 3.23 9.77
C ALA A 62 12.02 3.45 9.95
N ALA A 63 11.22 2.45 9.61
CA ALA A 63 9.80 2.47 9.89
C ALA A 63 9.33 1.08 10.32
N THR A 64 8.47 1.05 11.34
CA THR A 64 7.83 -0.18 11.81
C THR A 64 6.32 -0.04 11.77
N ILE A 65 5.65 -1.15 11.55
CA ILE A 65 4.21 -1.26 11.61
C ILE A 65 3.78 -2.36 12.57
N SER A 66 2.66 -2.14 13.25
CA SER A 66 1.98 -3.13 14.07
C SER A 66 0.52 -3.16 13.67
N THR A 67 0.01 -4.34 13.34
CA THR A 67 -1.39 -4.53 12.92
C THR A 67 -2.13 -5.41 13.92
N ALA A 68 -3.40 -5.12 14.11
CA ALA A 68 -4.29 -5.94 14.92
C ALA A 68 -5.72 -5.86 14.41
N ARG A 69 -6.41 -7.00 14.34
CA ARG A 69 -7.84 -7.10 14.03
C ARG A 69 -8.54 -8.04 15.01
N THR A 70 -9.83 -7.84 15.21
CA THR A 70 -10.64 -8.63 16.16
C THR A 70 -11.14 -9.92 15.55
N ARG A 71 -11.27 -9.99 14.21
CA ARG A 71 -11.69 -11.20 13.48
C ARG A 71 -10.49 -11.79 12.74
N PRO A 72 -10.35 -13.12 12.69
CA PRO A 72 -9.32 -13.77 11.89
C PRO A 72 -9.59 -13.67 10.38
N GLU A 73 -10.86 -13.55 9.99
CA GLU A 73 -11.31 -13.48 8.61
C GLU A 73 -11.84 -12.09 8.27
N SER A 74 -11.67 -11.64 7.03
CA SER A 74 -12.29 -10.41 6.53
C SER A 74 -13.81 -10.53 6.48
N LEU A 75 -14.51 -9.39 6.45
CA LEU A 75 -15.97 -9.33 6.31
C LEU A 75 -16.45 -9.62 4.89
N ALA A 76 -15.57 -9.48 3.91
CA ALA A 76 -15.80 -9.88 2.52
C ALA A 76 -14.70 -10.86 2.11
N ASP A 77 -15.08 -11.86 1.31
CA ASP A 77 -14.12 -12.74 0.64
C ASP A 77 -13.75 -12.10 -0.72
N ASP A 78 -13.19 -10.88 -0.62
CA ASP A 78 -12.87 -10.06 -1.77
C ASP A 78 -11.43 -10.29 -2.25
N PHE A 79 -11.23 -10.18 -3.58
CA PHE A 79 -9.91 -10.39 -4.21
C PHE A 79 -9.03 -9.15 -4.16
N GLN A 80 -9.62 -7.97 -3.93
CA GLN A 80 -8.93 -6.69 -4.00
C GLN A 80 -8.63 -6.09 -2.63
N THR A 81 -9.20 -6.63 -1.55
CA THR A 81 -9.09 -6.14 -0.17
C THR A 81 -9.63 -4.71 -0.01
N PHE A 82 -10.89 -4.59 0.42
CA PHE A 82 -11.61 -3.32 0.53
C PHE A 82 -10.98 -2.32 1.53
N SER A 83 -10.17 -2.78 2.46
CA SER A 83 -9.43 -1.94 3.39
C SER A 83 -7.91 -2.10 3.23
N ASN A 84 -7.24 -1.02 2.85
CA ASN A 84 -5.78 -0.99 2.63
C ASN A 84 -4.94 -1.05 3.91
N ILE A 85 -5.57 -1.12 5.10
CA ILE A 85 -4.87 -1.35 6.38
C ILE A 85 -5.24 -2.68 7.04
N GLU A 86 -6.23 -3.41 6.50
CA GLU A 86 -6.65 -4.69 7.06
C GLU A 86 -5.62 -5.78 6.76
N GLU A 87 -5.07 -6.34 7.81
CA GLU A 87 -4.07 -7.39 7.77
C GLU A 87 -4.19 -8.31 8.98
N GLU A 88 -3.50 -9.44 8.94
CA GLU A 88 -3.34 -10.32 10.10
C GLU A 88 -2.68 -9.59 11.28
N ASN A 89 -2.75 -10.20 12.45
CA ASN A 89 -2.15 -9.64 13.66
C ASN A 89 -0.63 -9.76 13.63
N HIS A 90 0.04 -8.69 13.29
CA HIS A 90 1.50 -8.58 13.32
C HIS A 90 1.92 -7.63 14.46
N PRO A 91 2.49 -8.15 15.56
CA PRO A 91 2.94 -7.29 16.66
C PRO A 91 4.00 -6.27 16.25
N LEU A 92 4.86 -6.65 15.31
CA LEU A 92 5.93 -5.80 14.77
C LEU A 92 6.39 -6.32 13.41
N ALA A 93 6.36 -5.47 12.40
CA ALA A 93 6.98 -5.71 11.09
C ALA A 93 7.81 -4.48 10.69
N LEU A 94 8.87 -4.70 9.90
CA LEU A 94 9.64 -3.61 9.29
C LEU A 94 8.97 -3.19 7.98
N ALA A 95 8.65 -1.89 7.85
CA ALA A 95 8.27 -1.29 6.58
C ALA A 95 9.50 -0.72 5.85
N THR A 96 10.42 -0.09 6.61
CA THR A 96 11.65 0.50 6.08
C THR A 96 12.80 0.31 7.08
N LEU A 97 14.00 0.01 6.58
CA LEU A 97 15.26 0.12 7.33
C LEU A 97 16.41 0.24 6.32
N GLY A 98 17.01 1.43 6.20
CA GLY A 98 18.08 1.61 5.23
C GLY A 98 18.64 3.02 5.23
N VAL A 99 19.51 3.25 4.27
CA VAL A 99 20.21 4.52 4.08
C VAL A 99 19.83 5.11 2.74
N GLN A 100 19.46 6.37 2.75
CA GLN A 100 19.24 7.19 1.55
C GLN A 100 20.39 8.16 1.37
N GLN A 101 20.93 8.20 0.15
CA GLN A 101 21.96 9.15 -0.28
C GLN A 101 21.40 10.07 -1.35
N GLN A 102 21.51 11.38 -1.13
CA GLN A 102 21.11 12.40 -2.09
C GLN A 102 22.27 12.83 -2.99
N PHE A 103 21.99 12.96 -4.30
CA PHE A 103 22.96 13.39 -5.32
C PHE A 103 22.32 14.48 -6.19
N GLY A 104 22.30 15.72 -5.72
CA GLY A 104 21.62 16.80 -6.44
C GLY A 104 20.13 16.52 -6.66
N HIS A 105 19.73 16.28 -7.92
CA HIS A 105 18.35 15.98 -8.29
C HIS A 105 17.98 14.49 -8.17
N SER A 106 18.91 13.64 -7.79
CA SER A 106 18.65 12.21 -7.64
C SER A 106 18.92 11.71 -6.22
N SER A 107 18.25 10.64 -5.85
CA SER A 107 18.48 9.93 -4.59
C SER A 107 18.59 8.44 -4.82
N LEU A 108 19.34 7.78 -3.95
CA LEU A 108 19.51 6.33 -3.93
C LEU A 108 19.27 5.83 -2.50
N PHE A 109 18.31 4.95 -2.33
CA PHE A 109 18.06 4.23 -1.09
C PHE A 109 18.54 2.79 -1.22
N PHE A 110 19.20 2.29 -0.19
CA PHE A 110 19.57 0.89 -0.06
C PHE A 110 19.16 0.37 1.32
N GLY A 111 18.48 -0.77 1.35
CA GLY A 111 18.04 -1.40 2.58
C GLY A 111 16.77 -2.22 2.41
N ILE A 112 16.01 -2.34 3.49
CA ILE A 112 14.69 -2.96 3.53
C ILE A 112 13.65 -1.88 3.25
N ARG A 113 12.73 -2.16 2.32
CA ARG A 113 11.66 -1.24 1.95
C ARG A 113 10.48 -1.98 1.33
N ASN A 114 9.28 -1.44 1.42
CA ASN A 114 8.15 -1.92 0.65
C ASN A 114 7.78 -0.92 -0.47
N LEU A 115 7.02 -1.40 -1.45
CA LEU A 115 6.63 -0.61 -2.63
C LEU A 115 5.75 0.59 -2.29
N ASN A 116 4.96 0.50 -1.23
CA ASN A 116 4.03 1.55 -0.84
C ASN A 116 4.72 2.81 -0.29
N GLU A 117 6.02 2.73 -0.02
CA GLU A 117 6.81 3.91 0.38
C GLU A 117 7.09 4.86 -0.81
N ASP A 118 7.12 4.32 -2.04
CA ASP A 118 7.61 5.06 -3.21
C ASP A 118 6.58 5.13 -4.35
N TYR A 119 5.78 4.08 -4.52
CA TYR A 119 4.86 3.92 -5.64
C TYR A 119 3.41 4.02 -5.17
N PHE A 120 2.53 4.51 -6.04
CA PHE A 120 1.08 4.60 -5.78
C PHE A 120 0.71 5.52 -4.59
N THR A 121 1.49 6.56 -4.35
CA THR A 121 1.37 7.49 -3.20
C THR A 121 0.74 8.84 -3.56
N SER A 122 0.01 8.90 -4.63
CA SER A 122 -0.55 10.13 -5.19
C SER A 122 -1.78 10.65 -4.37
N PRO A 123 -2.02 11.96 -4.29
CA PRO A 123 -3.02 12.52 -3.36
C PRO A 123 -4.46 12.05 -3.60
N VAL A 124 -4.87 11.89 -4.87
CA VAL A 124 -6.24 11.51 -5.21
C VAL A 124 -6.49 10.04 -4.90
N THR A 125 -5.55 9.17 -5.28
CA THR A 125 -5.63 7.73 -4.97
C THR A 125 -5.62 7.46 -3.48
N SER A 126 -4.86 8.26 -2.71
CA SER A 126 -4.72 8.12 -1.24
C SER A 126 -6.00 8.46 -0.46
N LEU A 127 -7.01 9.05 -1.09
CA LEU A 127 -8.29 9.28 -0.43
C LEU A 127 -9.04 7.95 -0.20
N PHE A 128 -8.92 7.01 -1.14
CA PHE A 128 -9.69 5.77 -1.12
C PHE A 128 -9.11 4.74 -0.16
N THR A 129 -9.99 3.92 0.42
CA THR A 129 -9.61 2.87 1.38
C THR A 129 -9.41 1.51 0.72
N ASN A 130 -9.92 1.32 -0.49
CA ASN A 130 -9.68 0.11 -1.29
C ASN A 130 -8.19 -0.03 -1.64
N SER A 131 -7.62 -1.21 -1.38
CA SER A 131 -6.20 -1.50 -1.62
C SER A 131 -5.79 -1.33 -3.08
N SER A 132 -6.69 -1.57 -4.03
CA SER A 132 -6.44 -1.44 -5.46
C SER A 132 -6.29 0.02 -5.92
N CYS A 133 -6.74 1.01 -5.14
CA CYS A 133 -6.41 2.41 -5.36
C CYS A 133 -4.95 2.73 -5.04
N GLY A 134 -4.31 1.91 -4.21
CA GLY A 134 -2.87 1.89 -3.99
C GLY A 134 -2.20 0.97 -5.02
N ILE A 135 -1.70 -0.18 -4.57
CA ILE A 135 -1.04 -1.14 -5.45
C ILE A 135 -2.07 -1.96 -6.26
N PHE A 136 -1.89 -2.01 -7.56
CA PHE A 136 -2.83 -2.73 -8.43
C PHE A 136 -2.79 -4.24 -8.24
N PRO A 137 -3.93 -4.93 -8.29
CA PRO A 137 -4.02 -6.38 -8.06
C PRO A 137 -3.22 -7.19 -9.10
N THR A 138 -2.93 -6.65 -10.28
CA THR A 138 -2.02 -7.27 -11.25
C THR A 138 -0.58 -7.40 -10.74
N LEU A 139 -0.19 -6.58 -9.74
CA LEU A 139 1.10 -6.63 -9.07
C LEU A 139 1.06 -7.48 -7.80
N SER A 140 0.02 -7.31 -6.96
CA SER A 140 -0.01 -7.79 -5.58
C SER A 140 -0.74 -9.12 -5.38
N ALA A 141 -1.70 -9.48 -6.23
CA ALA A 141 -2.66 -10.54 -5.92
C ALA A 141 -2.11 -11.98 -5.96
N ASP A 142 -0.99 -12.25 -6.62
CA ASP A 142 -0.57 -13.64 -6.85
C ASP A 142 0.77 -14.01 -6.23
N TYR A 143 1.48 -13.05 -5.71
CA TYR A 143 2.81 -13.28 -5.20
C TYR A 143 3.10 -12.31 -4.07
N GLN A 144 3.65 -12.81 -2.98
CA GLN A 144 3.99 -12.02 -1.82
C GLN A 144 5.23 -11.14 -2.11
N ILE A 145 5.04 -10.11 -2.95
CA ILE A 145 6.07 -9.10 -3.21
C ILE A 145 6.25 -8.21 -1.98
N ALA A 146 7.23 -7.31 -2.01
CA ALA A 146 7.44 -6.30 -0.96
C ALA A 146 6.33 -5.24 -0.98
N ASN A 147 5.13 -5.62 -0.57
CA ASN A 147 3.93 -4.80 -0.45
C ASN A 147 3.42 -4.85 0.99
N TYR A 148 2.85 -3.76 1.52
CA TYR A 148 2.28 -3.74 2.87
C TYR A 148 1.54 -5.05 3.21
N PRO A 149 1.76 -5.67 4.37
CA PRO A 149 2.64 -5.26 5.48
C PRO A 149 4.09 -5.76 5.38
N VAL A 150 4.45 -6.48 4.32
CA VAL A 150 5.77 -7.09 4.16
C VAL A 150 6.72 -6.18 3.41
N ALA A 151 8.02 -6.34 3.68
CA ALA A 151 9.09 -5.62 3.02
C ALA A 151 10.18 -6.59 2.55
N SER A 152 11.12 -6.11 1.75
CA SER A 152 12.28 -6.88 1.35
C SER A 152 13.51 -6.01 1.16
N VAL A 153 14.67 -6.65 1.14
CA VAL A 153 15.94 -6.00 0.77
C VAL A 153 15.85 -5.54 -0.68
N GLY A 154 16.22 -4.29 -0.91
CA GLY A 154 16.17 -3.69 -2.24
C GLY A 154 16.97 -2.40 -2.37
N LEU A 155 16.88 -1.87 -3.56
CA LEU A 155 17.49 -0.63 -3.99
C LEU A 155 16.42 0.19 -4.69
N HIS A 156 16.29 1.45 -4.30
CA HIS A 156 15.38 2.41 -4.93
C HIS A 156 16.16 3.65 -5.38
N TYR A 157 15.97 4.00 -6.63
CA TYR A 157 16.54 5.20 -7.24
C TYR A 157 15.42 6.13 -7.67
N GLU A 158 15.58 7.42 -7.37
CA GLU A 158 14.69 8.48 -7.82
C GLU A 158 15.50 9.58 -8.49
N LEU A 159 14.98 10.07 -9.62
CA LEU A 159 15.48 11.25 -10.31
C LEU A 159 14.34 12.24 -10.46
N GLN A 160 14.46 13.44 -9.91
CA GLN A 160 13.41 14.43 -9.85
C GLN A 160 13.78 15.71 -10.63
N PHE A 161 12.88 16.16 -11.48
CA PHE A 161 12.90 17.45 -12.16
C PHE A 161 11.67 18.25 -11.78
N THR A 162 11.54 19.47 -12.29
CA THR A 162 10.43 20.37 -11.93
C THR A 162 9.03 19.78 -12.18
N ARG A 163 8.86 19.02 -13.24
CA ARG A 163 7.56 18.43 -13.65
C ARG A 163 7.60 16.92 -13.84
N TRP A 164 8.76 16.35 -13.90
CA TRP A 164 8.97 14.93 -14.18
C TRP A 164 9.73 14.28 -13.03
N SER A 165 9.34 13.08 -12.67
CA SER A 165 10.20 12.22 -11.87
C SER A 165 10.26 10.82 -12.48
N LEU A 166 11.42 10.19 -12.35
CA LEU A 166 11.67 8.81 -12.71
C LEU A 166 12.02 8.06 -11.45
N GLN A 167 11.31 6.97 -11.20
CA GLN A 167 11.59 6.05 -10.11
C GLN A 167 11.95 4.68 -10.67
N ALA A 168 12.92 4.01 -10.07
CA ALA A 168 13.31 2.64 -10.43
C ALA A 168 13.77 1.88 -9.19
N SER A 169 13.24 0.69 -9.00
CA SER A 169 13.60 -0.16 -7.86
C SER A 169 13.86 -1.59 -8.27
N VAL A 170 14.72 -2.23 -7.49
CA VAL A 170 14.99 -3.66 -7.57
C VAL A 170 14.94 -4.23 -6.16
N TYR A 171 14.10 -5.24 -5.95
CA TYR A 171 13.86 -5.90 -4.67
C TYR A 171 14.12 -7.39 -4.76
N ASN A 172 14.45 -8.03 -3.62
CA ASN A 172 14.22 -9.46 -3.51
C ASN A 172 12.77 -9.77 -3.91
N GLY A 173 12.54 -10.77 -4.74
CA GLY A 173 11.24 -10.99 -5.36
C GLY A 173 10.12 -11.33 -4.37
N LYS A 174 10.47 -11.82 -3.16
CA LYS A 174 9.52 -12.11 -2.08
C LYS A 174 9.73 -11.16 -0.90
N GLY A 175 8.62 -10.62 -0.38
CA GLY A 175 8.61 -9.82 0.84
C GLY A 175 8.41 -10.69 2.08
N TYR A 176 8.89 -10.21 3.23
CA TYR A 176 8.83 -10.90 4.51
C TYR A 176 8.52 -9.92 5.65
N TYR A 177 7.92 -10.41 6.73
CA TYR A 177 7.69 -9.65 7.97
C TYR A 177 8.47 -10.19 9.17
N ARG A 178 9.01 -11.42 9.08
CA ARG A 178 9.78 -12.03 10.16
C ARG A 178 11.20 -11.46 10.21
N PHE A 179 11.83 -11.52 11.39
CA PHE A 179 13.19 -11.02 11.63
C PHE A 179 14.26 -12.13 11.64
N SER A 180 13.84 -13.39 11.64
CA SER A 180 14.76 -14.53 11.78
C SER A 180 14.26 -15.75 10.99
N GLY A 181 15.14 -16.75 10.86
CA GLY A 181 14.83 -17.96 10.13
C GLY A 181 15.05 -17.84 8.61
N LYS A 182 14.51 -18.79 7.87
CA LYS A 182 14.65 -18.85 6.40
C LYS A 182 13.79 -17.81 5.69
N GLU A 183 12.68 -17.40 6.31
CA GLU A 183 11.73 -16.41 5.78
C GLU A 183 11.82 -15.13 6.62
N ASN A 184 12.90 -14.39 6.47
CA ASN A 184 13.12 -13.15 7.20
C ASN A 184 13.35 -11.98 6.25
N VAL A 185 13.05 -10.79 6.73
CA VAL A 185 13.08 -9.54 5.96
C VAL A 185 14.48 -9.15 5.46
N PHE A 186 15.55 -9.67 6.09
CA PHE A 186 16.94 -9.42 5.69
C PHE A 186 17.43 -10.38 4.59
N ARG A 187 16.58 -11.32 4.18
CA ARG A 187 16.95 -12.31 3.18
C ARG A 187 17.01 -11.70 1.79
N PHE A 188 18.13 -11.94 1.10
CA PHE A 188 18.26 -11.70 -0.33
C PHE A 188 18.62 -13.01 -1.03
N CYS A 189 17.65 -13.61 -1.71
CA CYS A 189 17.79 -14.92 -2.32
C CYS A 189 17.09 -15.01 -3.68
N PRO A 190 17.65 -14.36 -4.71
CA PRO A 190 17.04 -14.31 -6.04
C PRO A 190 16.79 -15.66 -6.70
N GLN A 191 17.54 -16.69 -6.30
CA GLN A 191 17.40 -18.03 -6.86
C GLN A 191 16.07 -18.70 -6.49
N SER A 192 15.60 -18.52 -5.24
CA SER A 192 14.32 -19.06 -4.76
C SER A 192 13.18 -18.07 -4.87
N ASP A 193 13.43 -16.79 -4.58
CA ASP A 193 12.42 -15.76 -4.42
C ASP A 193 12.19 -14.97 -5.72
N GLY A 194 13.12 -15.08 -6.66
CA GLY A 194 13.16 -14.22 -7.83
C GLY A 194 13.65 -12.80 -7.52
N ILE A 195 13.48 -11.92 -8.49
CA ILE A 195 13.73 -10.47 -8.40
C ILE A 195 12.49 -9.75 -8.87
N LEU A 196 12.08 -8.73 -8.14
CA LEU A 196 11.10 -7.75 -8.58
C LEU A 196 11.83 -6.48 -9.01
N SER A 197 11.62 -6.05 -10.26
CA SER A 197 12.05 -4.74 -10.76
C SER A 197 10.81 -3.94 -11.12
N ILE A 198 10.75 -2.69 -10.70
CA ILE A 198 9.63 -1.77 -10.99
C ILE A 198 10.17 -0.39 -11.35
N THR A 199 9.53 0.27 -12.30
CA THR A 199 9.84 1.62 -12.74
C THR A 199 8.57 2.44 -12.89
N SER A 200 8.66 3.75 -12.66
CA SER A 200 7.58 4.72 -12.87
C SER A 200 8.14 6.00 -13.46
N LEU A 201 7.49 6.50 -14.50
CA LEU A 201 7.67 7.84 -15.01
C LEU A 201 6.44 8.66 -14.61
N ASN A 202 6.66 9.75 -13.91
CA ASN A 202 5.59 10.58 -13.36
C ASN A 202 5.70 11.98 -13.96
N TYR A 203 4.54 12.58 -14.28
CA TYR A 203 4.43 13.94 -14.78
C TYR A 203 3.39 14.72 -14.00
N GLN A 204 3.77 15.92 -13.54
CA GLN A 204 2.88 16.81 -12.80
C GLN A 204 2.72 18.14 -13.51
N GLN A 205 1.48 18.58 -13.69
CA GLN A 205 1.18 19.88 -14.28
C GLN A 205 -0.17 20.41 -13.81
N HIS A 206 -0.22 21.67 -13.36
CA HIS A 206 -1.44 22.40 -13.01
C HIS A 206 -2.35 21.66 -12.00
N GLY A 207 -1.79 20.90 -11.07
CA GLY A 207 -2.53 20.10 -10.09
C GLY A 207 -3.05 18.76 -10.63
N SER A 208 -2.62 18.36 -11.81
CA SER A 208 -2.84 17.03 -12.38
C SER A 208 -1.58 16.19 -12.28
N ASN A 209 -1.72 14.87 -12.04
CA ASN A 209 -0.64 13.90 -11.93
C ASN A 209 -0.88 12.76 -12.91
N TYR A 210 0.17 12.32 -13.59
CA TYR A 210 0.12 11.21 -14.54
C TYR A 210 1.28 10.28 -14.26
N HIS A 211 0.99 9.00 -14.13
CA HIS A 211 1.96 7.98 -13.81
C HIS A 211 1.84 6.84 -14.81
N VAL A 212 2.97 6.40 -15.34
CA VAL A 212 3.07 5.19 -16.15
C VAL A 212 4.27 4.39 -15.69
N GLY A 213 4.11 3.09 -15.58
CA GLY A 213 5.17 2.24 -15.09
C GLY A 213 5.16 0.83 -15.68
N PHE A 214 6.24 0.16 -15.40
CA PHE A 214 6.47 -1.22 -15.80
C PHE A 214 7.07 -1.98 -14.63
N ALA A 215 6.64 -3.23 -14.45
CA ALA A 215 7.24 -4.14 -13.48
C ALA A 215 7.55 -5.49 -14.10
N LEU A 216 8.62 -6.10 -13.64
CA LEU A 216 9.08 -7.43 -14.02
C LEU A 216 9.34 -8.24 -12.76
N HIS A 217 8.71 -9.42 -12.65
CA HIS A 217 9.00 -10.37 -11.60
C HIS A 217 9.49 -11.69 -12.19
N SER A 218 10.63 -12.17 -11.70
CA SER A 218 11.30 -13.38 -12.19
C SER A 218 11.13 -14.59 -11.26
N GLY A 219 10.20 -14.52 -10.28
CA GLY A 219 9.96 -15.59 -9.30
C GLY A 219 9.41 -16.88 -9.91
N MET A 220 9.43 -17.93 -9.11
CA MET A 220 8.77 -19.18 -9.45
C MET A 220 7.32 -19.13 -8.97
N TYR A 221 6.39 -19.44 -9.84
CA TYR A 221 4.97 -19.57 -9.54
C TYR A 221 4.58 -21.03 -9.55
N MET A 222 3.80 -21.46 -8.55
CA MET A 222 3.13 -22.74 -8.60
C MET A 222 1.93 -22.62 -9.55
N ASP A 223 1.94 -23.36 -10.63
CA ASP A 223 0.82 -23.45 -11.55
C ASP A 223 -0.02 -24.67 -11.13
N TYR A 224 -1.22 -24.42 -10.59
CA TYR A 224 -2.16 -25.49 -10.25
C TYR A 224 -3.16 -25.63 -11.40
N GLU A 225 -2.93 -26.56 -12.29
CA GLU A 225 -4.01 -27.05 -13.16
C GLU A 225 -4.89 -28.00 -12.35
N GLU A 226 -6.21 -27.80 -12.38
CA GLU A 226 -7.17 -28.71 -11.73
C GLU A 226 -6.93 -30.16 -12.14
N GLY A 227 -6.62 -31.02 -11.16
CA GLY A 227 -6.41 -32.47 -11.39
C GLY A 227 -4.99 -32.89 -11.78
N THR A 228 -4.00 -31.97 -11.80
CA THR A 228 -2.59 -32.32 -12.05
C THR A 228 -1.72 -32.09 -10.83
N PRO A 229 -0.67 -32.91 -10.60
CA PRO A 229 0.31 -32.62 -9.55
C PRO A 229 1.00 -31.29 -9.81
N GLU A 230 1.28 -30.54 -8.72
CA GLU A 230 1.91 -29.24 -8.73
C GLU A 230 3.14 -29.19 -9.65
N LYS A 231 3.03 -28.48 -10.77
CA LYS A 231 4.18 -28.17 -11.61
C LYS A 231 4.65 -26.75 -11.27
N THR A 232 5.80 -26.66 -10.65
CA THR A 232 6.49 -25.38 -10.46
C THR A 232 7.00 -24.91 -11.82
N LYS A 233 6.34 -23.93 -12.42
CA LYS A 233 6.77 -23.32 -13.68
C LYS A 233 7.48 -22.01 -13.38
N LYS A 234 8.71 -21.88 -13.89
CA LYS A 234 9.43 -20.59 -13.86
C LYS A 234 8.81 -19.66 -14.90
N GLU A 235 7.97 -18.77 -14.48
CA GLU A 235 7.41 -17.75 -15.36
C GLU A 235 7.88 -16.36 -14.97
N ARG A 236 8.22 -15.56 -15.98
CA ARG A 236 8.50 -14.14 -15.81
C ARG A 236 7.21 -13.38 -15.98
N ARG A 237 6.80 -12.70 -14.93
CA ARG A 237 5.64 -11.84 -14.96
C ARG A 237 6.04 -10.44 -15.41
N LYS A 238 5.33 -9.91 -16.41
CA LYS A 238 5.50 -8.55 -16.94
C LYS A 238 4.21 -7.80 -16.73
N ILE A 239 4.29 -6.65 -16.09
CA ILE A 239 3.13 -5.82 -15.77
C ILE A 239 3.40 -4.42 -16.32
N ILE A 240 2.44 -3.88 -17.06
CA ILE A 240 2.35 -2.47 -17.42
C ILE A 240 1.21 -1.86 -16.63
N TRP A 241 1.42 -0.66 -16.11
CA TRP A 241 0.45 0.03 -15.31
C TRP A 241 0.50 1.54 -15.52
N GLY A 242 -0.59 2.21 -15.17
CA GLY A 242 -0.63 3.67 -15.16
C GLY A 242 -1.88 4.18 -14.50
N TYR A 243 -1.82 5.43 -14.07
CA TYR A 243 -2.97 6.18 -13.59
C TYR A 243 -2.83 7.67 -13.86
N ALA A 244 -3.97 8.33 -13.96
CA ALA A 244 -4.09 9.77 -14.21
C ALA A 244 -5.03 10.38 -13.16
N GLU A 245 -4.57 11.43 -12.50
CA GLU A 245 -5.34 12.28 -11.61
C GLU A 245 -5.52 13.63 -12.30
N GLN A 246 -6.60 13.74 -13.08
CA GLN A 246 -6.88 14.95 -13.86
C GLN A 246 -7.64 15.95 -13.01
N ARG A 247 -7.07 17.12 -12.78
CA ARG A 247 -7.79 18.25 -12.21
C ARG A 247 -8.78 18.79 -13.24
N LEU A 248 -10.05 18.75 -12.91
CA LEU A 248 -11.15 19.27 -13.73
C LEU A 248 -11.50 20.71 -13.37
N ALA A 249 -11.47 21.02 -12.07
CA ALA A 249 -11.74 22.34 -11.49
C ALA A 249 -10.99 22.48 -10.15
N PRO A 250 -10.95 23.67 -9.53
CA PRO A 250 -10.44 23.80 -8.17
C PRO A 250 -11.18 22.85 -7.21
N GLY A 251 -10.43 21.93 -6.56
CA GLY A 251 -11.00 20.94 -5.66
C GLY A 251 -11.77 19.79 -6.31
N LEU A 252 -11.74 19.63 -7.64
CA LEU A 252 -12.40 18.53 -8.36
C LEU A 252 -11.38 17.79 -9.23
N HIS A 253 -11.22 16.49 -9.01
CA HIS A 253 -10.33 15.64 -9.80
C HIS A 253 -11.07 14.41 -10.31
N ALA A 254 -10.72 14.00 -11.52
CA ALA A 254 -11.05 12.69 -12.07
C ALA A 254 -9.84 11.75 -11.92
N LEU A 255 -10.10 10.53 -11.52
CA LEU A 255 -9.13 9.45 -11.43
C LEU A 255 -9.38 8.42 -12.51
N LEU A 256 -8.35 7.99 -13.21
CA LEU A 256 -8.38 6.89 -14.14
C LEU A 256 -7.17 5.98 -13.86
N GLN A 257 -7.40 4.68 -13.70
CA GLN A 257 -6.37 3.70 -13.40
C GLN A 257 -6.47 2.52 -14.36
N GLY A 258 -5.33 1.89 -14.65
CA GLY A 258 -5.31 0.68 -15.46
C GLY A 258 -4.00 -0.06 -15.35
N SER A 259 -4.09 -1.39 -15.42
CA SER A 259 -2.92 -2.26 -15.50
C SER A 259 -3.23 -3.56 -16.22
N PHE A 260 -2.19 -4.15 -16.80
CA PHE A 260 -2.26 -5.41 -17.51
C PHE A 260 -1.04 -6.26 -17.19
N GLN A 261 -1.27 -7.55 -16.98
CA GLN A 261 -0.23 -8.54 -16.71
C GLN A 261 -0.17 -9.57 -17.83
N SER A 262 1.05 -9.88 -18.27
CA SER A 262 1.34 -11.00 -19.16
C SER A 262 2.26 -12.01 -18.49
N GLY A 263 2.17 -13.27 -18.86
CA GLY A 263 3.12 -14.33 -18.48
C GLY A 263 2.55 -15.45 -17.63
N THR A 264 1.49 -15.27 -16.83
CA THR A 264 0.89 -16.35 -16.04
C THR A 264 -0.57 -16.60 -16.41
N SER A 265 -1.07 -17.81 -16.20
CA SER A 265 -2.48 -18.17 -16.37
C SER A 265 -3.32 -17.77 -15.16
N ARG A 266 -2.70 -17.46 -14.01
CA ARG A 266 -3.32 -17.19 -12.71
C ARG A 266 -3.29 -15.74 -12.33
N GLY A 267 -4.08 -15.43 -11.31
CA GLY A 267 -4.16 -14.16 -10.65
C GLY A 267 -4.84 -13.07 -11.45
N CYS A 268 -4.60 -11.84 -11.10
CA CYS A 268 -5.21 -10.70 -11.78
C CYS A 268 -4.54 -10.44 -13.12
N LYS A 269 -5.31 -10.52 -14.20
CA LYS A 269 -4.84 -10.33 -15.58
C LYS A 269 -4.90 -8.89 -16.02
N SER A 270 -5.95 -8.20 -15.63
CA SER A 270 -6.17 -6.81 -15.96
C SER A 270 -6.98 -6.13 -14.88
N TYR A 271 -6.72 -4.86 -14.72
CA TYR A 271 -7.39 -3.99 -13.78
C TYR A 271 -7.71 -2.66 -14.46
N ALA A 272 -8.88 -2.12 -14.19
CA ALA A 272 -9.28 -0.79 -14.62
C ALA A 272 -10.13 -0.14 -13.53
N GLY A 273 -9.83 1.09 -13.19
CA GLY A 273 -10.56 1.86 -12.18
C GLY A 273 -10.81 3.30 -12.65
N THR A 274 -11.89 3.89 -12.17
CA THR A 274 -12.23 5.29 -12.41
C THR A 274 -12.90 5.89 -11.19
N GLY A 275 -12.69 7.17 -10.96
CA GLY A 275 -13.26 7.86 -9.81
C GLY A 275 -13.31 9.37 -9.97
N LEU A 276 -13.98 9.99 -9.02
CA LEU A 276 -14.06 11.44 -8.85
C LEU A 276 -13.77 11.77 -7.38
N THR A 277 -12.98 12.81 -7.14
CA THR A 277 -12.84 13.40 -5.81
C THR A 277 -13.21 14.87 -5.86
N TRP A 278 -13.80 15.35 -4.78
CA TRP A 278 -14.19 16.75 -4.65
C TRP A 278 -13.93 17.26 -3.25
N GLN A 279 -13.56 18.53 -3.18
CA GLN A 279 -13.33 19.23 -1.93
C GLN A 279 -14.53 20.12 -1.59
N CYS A 280 -15.02 20.01 -0.36
CA CYS A 280 -16.09 20.84 0.18
C CYS A 280 -15.61 21.49 1.48
N GLY A 281 -15.15 22.74 1.39
CA GLY A 281 -14.51 23.43 2.50
C GLY A 281 -13.23 22.72 2.93
N LYS A 282 -13.22 22.20 4.18
CA LYS A 282 -12.10 21.41 4.73
C LYS A 282 -12.26 19.90 4.54
N THR A 283 -13.42 19.46 4.06
CA THR A 283 -13.73 18.03 3.87
C THR A 283 -13.47 17.60 2.43
N GLU A 284 -13.23 16.34 2.22
CA GLU A 284 -12.97 15.75 0.90
C GLU A 284 -13.83 14.51 0.72
N GLY A 285 -14.55 14.43 -0.41
CA GLY A 285 -15.36 13.28 -0.80
C GLY A 285 -14.79 12.58 -2.01
N GLY A 286 -15.09 11.30 -2.15
CA GLY A 286 -14.67 10.50 -3.29
C GLY A 286 -15.69 9.42 -3.65
N LEU A 287 -15.80 9.17 -4.95
CA LEU A 287 -16.50 8.03 -5.52
C LEU A 287 -15.53 7.32 -6.47
N PHE A 288 -15.38 6.02 -6.28
CA PHE A 288 -14.48 5.20 -7.09
C PHE A 288 -15.18 3.90 -7.47
N THR A 289 -14.92 3.40 -8.66
CA THR A 289 -15.34 2.06 -9.07
C THR A 289 -14.24 1.42 -9.92
N ASP A 290 -14.07 0.13 -9.76
CA ASP A 290 -13.06 -0.63 -10.47
C ASP A 290 -13.54 -2.01 -10.90
N TYR A 291 -12.76 -2.60 -11.79
CA TYR A 291 -12.92 -3.95 -12.28
C TYR A 291 -11.57 -4.65 -12.34
N ALA A 292 -11.47 -5.78 -11.65
CA ALA A 292 -10.31 -6.66 -11.67
C ALA A 292 -10.68 -8.01 -12.28
N ARG A 293 -9.97 -8.40 -13.34
CA ARG A 293 -10.14 -9.70 -13.99
C ARG A 293 -9.15 -10.70 -13.40
N PHE A 294 -9.65 -11.59 -12.56
CA PHE A 294 -8.94 -12.77 -12.11
C PHE A 294 -9.25 -13.96 -13.04
N SER A 295 -8.39 -14.96 -13.11
CA SER A 295 -8.67 -16.16 -13.88
C SER A 295 -8.94 -17.33 -12.91
N PRO A 296 -10.15 -17.93 -12.91
CA PRO A 296 -11.26 -17.79 -13.87
C PRO A 296 -12.34 -16.77 -13.47
N SER A 297 -12.15 -15.95 -12.45
CA SER A 297 -13.16 -15.07 -11.87
C SER A 297 -12.95 -13.58 -12.21
N TYR A 298 -13.79 -12.74 -11.67
CA TYR A 298 -13.67 -11.28 -11.72
C TYR A 298 -14.24 -10.65 -10.44
N GLU A 299 -13.87 -9.39 -10.21
CA GLU A 299 -14.44 -8.57 -9.15
C GLU A 299 -14.69 -7.16 -9.63
N TRP A 300 -15.86 -6.63 -9.28
CA TRP A 300 -16.21 -5.22 -9.33
C TRP A 300 -16.24 -4.70 -7.91
N ALA A 301 -15.56 -3.59 -7.66
CA ALA A 301 -15.67 -2.88 -6.40
C ALA A 301 -16.08 -1.43 -6.65
N SER A 302 -16.88 -0.87 -5.74
CA SER A 302 -17.25 0.54 -5.74
C SER A 302 -17.12 1.07 -4.33
N GLU A 303 -16.55 2.25 -4.20
CA GLU A 303 -16.31 2.92 -2.92
C GLU A 303 -16.88 4.34 -2.96
N PHE A 304 -17.64 4.69 -1.92
CA PHE A 304 -17.98 6.06 -1.58
C PHE A 304 -17.33 6.41 -0.24
N THR A 305 -16.52 7.45 -0.20
CA THR A 305 -15.79 7.86 1.00
C THR A 305 -15.88 9.35 1.25
N TRP A 306 -15.79 9.73 2.55
CA TRP A 306 -15.83 11.15 2.96
C TRP A 306 -14.85 11.41 4.09
N LYS A 307 -13.78 12.14 3.83
CA LYS A 307 -12.73 12.48 4.79
C LYS A 307 -13.05 13.81 5.47
N ILE A 308 -13.14 13.79 6.80
CA ILE A 308 -13.52 14.91 7.65
C ILE A 308 -12.38 15.18 8.63
N PRO A 309 -11.52 16.19 8.42
CA PRO A 309 -10.48 16.54 9.37
C PRO A 309 -11.11 17.16 10.62
N PHE A 310 -10.69 16.71 11.81
CA PHE A 310 -11.10 17.30 13.10
C PHE A 310 -9.96 18.08 13.74
N SER A 311 -8.72 17.88 13.28
CA SER A 311 -7.52 18.64 13.66
C SER A 311 -6.55 18.73 12.50
N GLY A 312 -5.46 19.48 12.64
CA GLY A 312 -4.39 19.48 11.63
C GLY A 312 -3.74 18.12 11.41
N ASN A 313 -3.83 17.24 12.41
CA ASN A 313 -3.12 15.95 12.44
C ASN A 313 -4.06 14.73 12.43
N GLY A 314 -5.38 14.93 12.32
CA GLY A 314 -6.32 13.82 12.41
C GLY A 314 -7.60 14.03 11.61
N PHE A 315 -8.20 12.91 11.20
CA PHE A 315 -9.46 12.88 10.46
C PHE A 315 -10.31 11.65 10.83
N ILE A 316 -11.60 11.79 10.54
CA ILE A 316 -12.56 10.68 10.52
C ILE A 316 -13.00 10.49 9.07
N GLN A 317 -13.19 9.24 8.65
CA GLN A 317 -13.52 8.92 7.27
C GLN A 317 -14.56 7.78 7.22
N PRO A 318 -15.87 8.09 7.16
CA PRO A 318 -16.89 7.12 6.80
C PRO A 318 -16.73 6.71 5.34
N THR A 319 -16.82 5.40 5.10
CA THR A 319 -16.71 4.78 3.78
C THR A 319 -17.74 3.67 3.61
N LEU A 320 -18.26 3.53 2.41
CA LEU A 320 -19.17 2.46 2.00
C LEU A 320 -18.59 1.76 0.79
N HIS A 321 -18.46 0.43 0.87
CA HIS A 321 -18.02 -0.43 -0.21
C HIS A 321 -19.16 -1.31 -0.72
N PHE A 322 -19.28 -1.40 -2.02
CA PHE A 322 -20.09 -2.40 -2.69
C PHE A 322 -19.16 -3.25 -3.56
N ILE A 323 -19.15 -4.57 -3.30
CA ILE A 323 -18.25 -5.53 -3.94
C ILE A 323 -19.10 -6.60 -4.61
N GLN A 324 -18.83 -6.91 -5.86
CA GLN A 324 -19.52 -7.92 -6.64
C GLN A 324 -18.53 -8.87 -7.32
N GLN A 325 -18.73 -10.16 -7.09
CA GLN A 325 -18.00 -11.25 -7.70
C GLN A 325 -18.98 -12.21 -8.42
N ALA A 326 -18.45 -13.21 -9.12
CA ALA A 326 -19.26 -14.29 -9.67
C ALA A 326 -19.95 -15.08 -8.53
N GLY A 327 -21.26 -14.84 -8.33
CA GLY A 327 -22.07 -15.54 -7.34
C GLY A 327 -22.09 -14.96 -5.92
N ALA A 328 -21.39 -13.87 -5.66
CA ALA A 328 -21.40 -13.19 -4.37
C ALA A 328 -21.43 -11.65 -4.49
N HIS A 329 -22.04 -10.99 -3.50
CA HIS A 329 -22.00 -9.55 -3.36
C HIS A 329 -21.95 -9.16 -1.87
N TYR A 330 -21.19 -8.11 -1.58
CA TYR A 330 -20.99 -7.60 -0.23
C TYR A 330 -21.29 -6.11 -0.18
N LEU A 331 -21.86 -5.68 0.92
CA LEU A 331 -22.00 -4.27 1.30
C LEU A 331 -21.30 -4.09 2.65
N ILE A 332 -20.22 -3.30 2.65
CA ILE A 332 -19.40 -3.08 3.84
C ILE A 332 -19.37 -1.60 4.17
N GLY A 333 -19.73 -1.28 5.41
CA GLY A 333 -19.52 0.04 6.01
C GLY A 333 -18.23 0.07 6.79
N LEU A 334 -17.46 1.15 6.66
CA LEU A 334 -16.21 1.36 7.34
C LEU A 334 -16.17 2.77 7.93
N LEU A 335 -15.76 2.88 9.19
CA LEU A 335 -15.48 4.16 9.82
C LEU A 335 -14.01 4.18 10.25
N ARG A 336 -13.18 4.92 9.50
CA ARG A 336 -11.76 5.10 9.80
C ARG A 336 -11.56 6.34 10.67
N PHE A 337 -10.71 6.20 11.67
CA PHE A 337 -10.11 7.29 12.44
C PHE A 337 -8.60 7.22 12.24
N SER A 338 -7.98 8.34 11.91
CA SER A 338 -6.52 8.42 11.76
C SER A 338 -5.99 9.65 12.48
N TYR A 339 -4.85 9.48 13.14
CA TYR A 339 -4.17 10.56 13.86
C TYR A 339 -2.66 10.40 13.80
N VAL A 340 -1.97 11.50 13.50
CA VAL A 340 -0.52 11.61 13.55
C VAL A 340 -0.14 12.43 14.76
N LEU A 341 0.65 11.85 15.66
CA LEU A 341 1.16 12.59 16.81
C LEU A 341 2.12 13.67 16.31
N PRO A 342 1.95 14.93 16.78
CA PRO A 342 2.88 15.98 16.41
C PRO A 342 4.29 15.63 16.95
N THR A 343 5.28 15.78 16.10
CA THR A 343 6.69 15.76 16.53
C THR A 343 6.95 16.99 17.40
N THR A 344 7.44 16.77 18.59
CA THR A 344 7.85 17.84 19.52
C THR A 344 9.28 18.27 19.25
#